data_34c115f070afc44c4e675c869ea60b98
#
_entry.id   34c115f070afc44c4e675c869ea60b98
#
_cell.length_a   1.000
_cell.length_b   1.000
_cell.length_c   1.000
_cell.angle_alpha   90.00
_cell.angle_beta   90.00
_cell.angle_gamma   90.00
#
_symmetry.space_group_name_H-M   'P 1'
#
loop_
_entity.id
_entity.type
_entity.pdbx_description
1 polymer ?
#
loop_
_entity_poly.entity_id
_entity_poly.type
_entity_poly.pdbx_seq_one_letter_code
_entity_poly.pdbx_strand_id
1 'polypeptide(L)'
;MFRKIKHKLLTNGRIKNYLKYALGEVLLIVIGILIAVSINNWNRNRAETEIKKGIFHILLNDIQIDLKEVKQILDYYEDKRSTFEKVIADTLSQKEILECNHCRYLITGRRLLTINTRGFQQLNRSINTGEFKSDSLTFDVVNFYTTLDDEVEKKLSLCV
;
A
#
# COMPACT_ATOMS: atom_id res chain seq x y z
N MET A 1 24.43 -28.68 -62.36
CA MET A 1 23.07 -28.40 -62.77
C MET A 1 22.41 -27.29 -61.91
N PHE A 2 22.63 -27.23 -60.65
CA PHE A 2 22.01 -26.19 -59.72
C PHE A 2 22.37 -24.72 -60.01
N ARG A 3 23.53 -24.43 -60.57
CA ARG A 3 24.00 -23.07 -60.84
C ARG A 3 23.21 -22.36 -61.94
N LYS A 4 22.69 -23.04 -62.94
CA LYS A 4 21.88 -22.49 -64.05
C LYS A 4 20.42 -22.21 -63.62
N ILE A 5 19.89 -22.95 -62.66
CA ILE A 5 18.54 -22.75 -62.13
C ILE A 5 18.49 -21.46 -61.26
N LYS A 6 19.54 -21.20 -60.47
CA LYS A 6 19.65 -20.03 -59.66
C LYS A 6 19.69 -18.70 -60.46
N HIS A 7 20.33 -18.70 -61.64
CA HIS A 7 20.41 -17.50 -62.46
C HIS A 7 19.09 -17.22 -63.19
N LYS A 8 18.29 -18.22 -63.55
CA LYS A 8 17.03 -18.08 -64.25
C LYS A 8 15.88 -17.63 -63.35
N LEU A 9 15.99 -17.87 -62.03
CA LEU A 9 15.05 -17.43 -61.02
C LEU A 9 15.29 -15.94 -60.62
N LEU A 10 16.51 -15.45 -60.71
CA LEU A 10 16.88 -14.05 -60.38
C LEU A 10 16.49 -13.01 -61.44
N THR A 11 16.31 -13.43 -62.72
CA THR A 11 16.01 -12.51 -63.82
C THR A 11 14.53 -12.24 -64.06
N ASN A 12 13.63 -12.98 -63.47
CA ASN A 12 12.19 -12.75 -63.57
C ASN A 12 11.66 -11.98 -62.38
N GLY A 13 11.06 -10.83 -62.58
CA GLY A 13 10.45 -9.95 -61.55
C GLY A 13 9.42 -10.63 -60.64
N ARG A 14 9.21 -11.96 -60.79
CA ARG A 14 8.37 -12.83 -59.96
C ARG A 14 8.88 -12.93 -58.52
N ILE A 15 10.21 -12.92 -58.30
CA ILE A 15 10.80 -13.00 -56.96
C ILE A 15 10.51 -11.73 -56.18
N LYS A 16 10.55 -10.55 -56.84
CA LYS A 16 10.21 -9.29 -56.17
C LYS A 16 8.76 -9.25 -55.71
N ASN A 17 7.85 -9.81 -56.50
CA ASN A 17 6.44 -9.88 -56.13
C ASN A 17 6.22 -10.90 -55.00
N TYR A 18 6.85 -12.07 -55.08
CA TYR A 18 6.80 -13.06 -53.97
C TYR A 18 7.36 -12.52 -52.67
N LEU A 19 8.48 -11.79 -52.72
CA LEU A 19 9.07 -11.16 -51.54
C LEU A 19 8.15 -10.09 -50.92
N LYS A 20 7.42 -9.33 -51.75
CA LYS A 20 6.43 -8.36 -51.25
C LYS A 20 5.27 -9.04 -50.54
N TYR A 21 4.75 -10.13 -51.07
CA TYR A 21 3.69 -10.93 -50.42
C TYR A 21 4.19 -11.56 -49.11
N ALA A 22 5.37 -12.20 -49.13
CA ALA A 22 5.96 -12.77 -47.92
C ALA A 22 6.23 -11.73 -46.83
N LEU A 23 6.70 -10.52 -47.22
CA LEU A 23 6.88 -9.43 -46.27
C LEU A 23 5.55 -8.94 -45.67
N GLY A 24 4.52 -8.85 -46.50
CA GLY A 24 3.16 -8.51 -46.04
C GLY A 24 2.59 -9.51 -45.07
N GLU A 25 2.79 -10.80 -45.33
CA GLU A 25 2.35 -11.89 -44.46
C GLU A 25 3.06 -11.85 -43.08
N VAL A 26 4.40 -11.68 -43.07
CA VAL A 26 5.18 -11.53 -41.86
C VAL A 26 4.73 -10.29 -41.07
N LEU A 27 4.51 -9.16 -41.75
CA LEU A 27 4.07 -7.92 -41.13
C LEU A 27 2.69 -8.08 -40.48
N LEU A 28 1.79 -8.81 -41.12
CA LEU A 28 0.45 -9.07 -40.60
C LEU A 28 0.50 -9.97 -39.36
N ILE A 29 1.38 -10.97 -39.33
CA ILE A 29 1.62 -11.83 -38.15
C ILE A 29 2.18 -10.98 -37.00
N VAL A 30 3.18 -10.12 -37.26
CA VAL A 30 3.79 -9.25 -36.25
C VAL A 30 2.74 -8.29 -35.65
N ILE A 31 1.92 -7.68 -36.49
CA ILE A 31 0.81 -6.79 -36.01
C ILE A 31 -0.16 -7.58 -35.15
N GLY A 32 -0.54 -8.80 -35.53
CA GLY A 32 -1.41 -9.67 -34.75
C GLY A 32 -0.84 -9.98 -33.37
N ILE A 33 0.45 -10.29 -33.28
CA ILE A 33 1.14 -10.54 -31.99
C ILE A 33 1.18 -9.26 -31.14
N LEU A 34 1.51 -8.11 -31.73
CA LEU A 34 1.57 -6.83 -31.02
C LEU A 34 0.20 -6.44 -30.43
N ILE A 35 -0.88 -6.63 -31.19
CA ILE A 35 -2.24 -6.39 -30.72
C ILE A 35 -2.56 -7.33 -29.54
N ALA A 36 -2.28 -8.62 -29.67
CA ALA A 36 -2.53 -9.60 -28.61
C ALA A 36 -1.78 -9.25 -27.30
N VAL A 37 -0.50 -8.89 -27.42
CA VAL A 37 0.32 -8.46 -26.27
C VAL A 37 -0.22 -7.15 -25.65
N SER A 38 -0.64 -6.19 -26.49
CA SER A 38 -1.20 -4.93 -26.02
C SER A 38 -2.50 -5.13 -25.24
N ILE A 39 -3.41 -5.97 -25.73
CA ILE A 39 -4.66 -6.32 -25.03
C ILE A 39 -4.36 -7.01 -23.70
N ASN A 40 -3.42 -7.95 -23.69
CA ASN A 40 -3.03 -8.66 -22.47
C ASN A 40 -2.45 -7.69 -21.42
N ASN A 41 -1.55 -6.81 -21.83
CA ASN A 41 -0.96 -5.80 -20.94
C ASN A 41 -2.02 -4.83 -20.41
N TRP A 42 -2.96 -4.39 -21.25
CA TRP A 42 -4.06 -3.51 -20.84
C TRP A 42 -4.95 -4.18 -19.79
N ASN A 43 -5.34 -5.45 -20.01
CA ASN A 43 -6.16 -6.20 -19.07
C ASN A 43 -5.43 -6.41 -17.73
N ARG A 44 -4.13 -6.72 -17.77
CA ARG A 44 -3.30 -6.87 -16.59
C ARG A 44 -3.18 -5.56 -15.80
N ASN A 45 -2.90 -4.44 -16.46
CA ASN A 45 -2.81 -3.13 -15.80
C ASN A 45 -4.15 -2.73 -15.15
N ARG A 46 -5.27 -3.09 -15.78
CA ARG A 46 -6.59 -2.86 -15.20
C ARG A 46 -6.80 -3.67 -13.93
N ALA A 47 -6.48 -4.95 -13.95
CA ALA A 47 -6.58 -5.82 -12.78
C ALA A 47 -5.68 -5.33 -11.63
N GLU A 48 -4.42 -4.97 -11.93
CA GLU A 48 -3.48 -4.38 -10.95
C GLU A 48 -4.06 -3.11 -10.31
N THR A 49 -4.69 -2.24 -11.11
CA THR A 49 -5.31 -1.00 -10.62
C THR A 49 -6.49 -1.28 -9.68
N GLU A 50 -7.33 -2.25 -10.00
CA GLU A 50 -8.48 -2.60 -9.15
C GLU A 50 -8.04 -3.22 -7.82
N ILE A 51 -7.04 -4.10 -7.83
CA ILE A 51 -6.43 -4.67 -6.61
C ILE A 51 -5.88 -3.54 -5.74
N LYS A 52 -5.10 -2.64 -6.33
CA LYS A 52 -4.51 -1.50 -5.63
C LYS A 52 -5.58 -0.61 -4.99
N LYS A 53 -6.63 -0.24 -5.71
CA LYS A 53 -7.75 0.55 -5.18
C LYS A 53 -8.41 -0.14 -3.99
N GLY A 54 -8.64 -1.46 -4.07
CA GLY A 54 -9.21 -2.24 -2.98
C GLY A 54 -8.36 -2.15 -1.71
N ILE A 55 -7.04 -2.32 -1.83
CA ILE A 55 -6.10 -2.23 -0.71
C ILE A 55 -6.08 -0.81 -0.11
N PHE A 56 -6.02 0.22 -0.95
CA PHE A 56 -6.04 1.61 -0.48
C PHE A 56 -7.36 1.97 0.21
N HIS A 57 -8.48 1.38 -0.21
CA HIS A 57 -9.75 1.56 0.49
C HIS A 57 -9.72 0.97 1.91
N ILE A 58 -9.12 -0.21 2.08
CA ILE A 58 -8.91 -0.83 3.40
C ILE A 58 -8.00 0.05 4.26
N LEU A 59 -6.88 0.54 3.70
CA LEU A 59 -5.96 1.44 4.39
C LEU A 59 -6.65 2.72 4.88
N LEU A 60 -7.47 3.34 4.03
CA LEU A 60 -8.23 4.54 4.41
C LEU A 60 -9.20 4.25 5.55
N ASN A 61 -9.88 3.12 5.51
CA ASN A 61 -10.78 2.72 6.58
C ASN A 61 -10.03 2.45 7.89
N ASP A 62 -8.88 1.78 7.84
CA ASP A 62 -8.03 1.53 9.00
C ASP A 62 -7.57 2.85 9.63
N ILE A 63 -7.06 3.79 8.83
CA ILE A 63 -6.64 5.12 9.29
C ILE A 63 -7.81 5.91 9.91
N GLN A 64 -9.01 5.84 9.34
CA GLN A 64 -10.19 6.52 9.89
C GLN A 64 -10.58 5.96 11.26
N ILE A 65 -10.49 4.66 11.45
CA ILE A 65 -10.73 3.99 12.74
C ILE A 65 -9.69 4.47 13.75
N ASP A 66 -8.41 4.45 13.37
CA ASP A 66 -7.29 4.86 14.24
C ASP A 66 -7.40 6.33 14.66
N LEU A 67 -7.75 7.21 13.73
CA LEU A 67 -7.98 8.64 14.03
C LEU A 67 -9.11 8.84 15.04
N LYS A 68 -10.20 8.06 14.91
CA LYS A 68 -11.30 8.11 15.87
C LYS A 68 -10.86 7.62 17.26
N GLU A 69 -10.08 6.56 17.31
CA GLU A 69 -9.55 6.01 18.57
C GLU A 69 -8.58 7.00 19.24
N VAL A 70 -7.65 7.58 18.46
CA VAL A 70 -6.73 8.64 18.95
C VAL A 70 -7.52 9.80 19.58
N LYS A 71 -8.58 10.26 18.91
CA LYS A 71 -9.41 11.34 19.41
C LYS A 71 -10.08 10.99 20.74
N GLN A 72 -10.63 9.79 20.86
CA GLN A 72 -11.22 9.29 22.10
C GLN A 72 -10.20 9.17 23.24
N ILE A 73 -8.95 8.78 22.92
CA ILE A 73 -7.86 8.70 23.88
C ILE A 73 -7.45 10.09 24.33
N LEU A 74 -7.34 11.06 23.42
CA LEU A 74 -7.02 12.45 23.75
C LEU A 74 -8.10 13.07 24.64
N ASP A 75 -9.37 12.91 24.29
CA ASP A 75 -10.50 13.40 25.09
C ASP A 75 -10.48 12.77 26.51
N TYR A 76 -10.17 11.49 26.61
CA TYR A 76 -10.04 10.79 27.89
C TYR A 76 -8.91 11.36 28.77
N TYR A 77 -7.75 11.67 28.20
CA TYR A 77 -6.63 12.24 28.97
C TYR A 77 -6.85 13.71 29.29
N GLU A 78 -7.47 14.49 28.40
CA GLU A 78 -7.78 15.89 28.64
C GLU A 78 -8.80 16.07 29.77
N ASP A 79 -9.85 15.23 29.83
CA ASP A 79 -10.82 15.23 30.92
C ASP A 79 -10.15 14.97 32.29
N LYS A 80 -9.09 14.17 32.31
CA LYS A 80 -8.36 13.82 33.55
C LYS A 80 -7.23 14.76 33.91
N ARG A 81 -6.83 15.61 32.98
CA ARG A 81 -5.67 16.50 33.15
C ARG A 81 -5.81 17.41 34.35
N SER A 82 -6.97 18.04 34.54
CA SER A 82 -7.20 18.95 35.66
C SER A 82 -7.09 18.27 37.03
N THR A 83 -7.57 17.04 37.11
CA THR A 83 -7.46 16.22 38.33
C THR A 83 -6.02 15.78 38.59
N PHE A 84 -5.30 15.42 37.54
CA PHE A 84 -3.90 15.02 37.59
C PHE A 84 -2.99 16.18 38.05
N GLU A 85 -3.20 17.36 37.52
CA GLU A 85 -2.48 18.58 37.90
C GLU A 85 -2.69 18.93 39.40
N LYS A 86 -3.91 18.76 39.92
CA LYS A 86 -4.21 19.00 41.35
C LYS A 86 -3.54 17.96 42.25
N VAL A 87 -3.47 16.71 41.83
CA VAL A 87 -2.78 15.61 42.56
C VAL A 87 -1.27 15.86 42.60
N ILE A 88 -0.66 16.26 41.48
CA ILE A 88 0.79 16.56 41.43
C ILE A 88 1.15 17.78 42.24
N ALA A 89 0.31 18.80 42.21
CA ALA A 89 0.50 20.04 42.97
C ALA A 89 0.26 19.89 44.48
N ASP A 90 -0.10 18.68 44.95
CA ASP A 90 -0.44 18.37 46.34
C ASP A 90 -1.49 19.34 46.93
N THR A 91 -2.42 19.77 46.09
CA THR A 91 -3.47 20.71 46.45
C THR A 91 -4.75 20.04 46.92
N LEU A 92 -4.84 18.70 46.77
CA LEU A 92 -5.99 17.91 47.21
C LEU A 92 -5.79 17.44 48.66
N SER A 93 -6.79 17.67 49.52
CA SER A 93 -6.81 17.10 50.85
C SER A 93 -6.99 15.57 50.81
N GLN A 94 -6.57 14.86 51.85
CA GLN A 94 -6.70 13.42 51.96
C GLN A 94 -8.15 12.95 51.82
N LYS A 95 -9.12 13.75 52.27
CA LYS A 95 -10.54 13.48 52.12
C LYS A 95 -11.00 13.58 50.66
N GLU A 96 -10.55 14.62 49.93
CA GLU A 96 -10.86 14.82 48.52
C GLU A 96 -10.26 13.73 47.63
N ILE A 97 -9.08 13.21 48.00
CA ILE A 97 -8.47 12.05 47.29
C ILE A 97 -9.29 10.78 47.45
N LEU A 98 -9.80 10.51 48.67
CA LEU A 98 -10.62 9.34 48.97
C LEU A 98 -12.02 9.40 48.29
N GLU A 99 -12.60 10.58 48.22
CA GLU A 99 -13.91 10.81 47.55
C GLU A 99 -13.80 10.98 46.04
N CYS A 100 -12.60 11.15 45.49
CA CYS A 100 -12.33 11.37 44.07
C CYS A 100 -12.43 10.04 43.28
N ASN A 101 -13.56 9.80 42.64
CA ASN A 101 -13.75 8.62 41.79
C ASN A 101 -12.73 8.52 40.65
N HIS A 102 -12.22 9.65 40.15
CA HIS A 102 -11.25 9.70 39.05
C HIS A 102 -9.81 9.49 39.53
N CYS A 103 -9.45 9.83 40.79
CA CYS A 103 -8.10 9.71 41.29
C CYS A 103 -7.62 8.23 41.33
N ARG A 104 -8.53 7.30 41.64
CA ARG A 104 -8.22 5.86 41.61
C ARG A 104 -7.83 5.37 40.22
N TYR A 105 -8.43 5.93 39.16
CA TYR A 105 -8.18 5.53 37.79
C TYR A 105 -7.04 6.31 37.12
N LEU A 106 -6.46 7.35 37.74
CA LEU A 106 -5.32 8.07 37.20
C LEU A 106 -4.10 7.14 37.04
N ILE A 107 -3.92 6.19 37.96
CA ILE A 107 -2.78 5.29 37.97
C ILE A 107 -3.10 3.98 37.20
N THR A 108 -4.35 3.50 37.30
CA THR A 108 -4.74 2.18 36.76
C THR A 108 -5.40 2.26 35.37
N GLY A 109 -5.94 3.43 35.01
CA GLY A 109 -6.69 3.64 33.78
C GLY A 109 -5.79 4.01 32.61
N ARG A 110 -5.00 3.06 32.10
CA ARG A 110 -4.22 3.26 30.85
C ARG A 110 -5.10 2.96 29.64
N ARG A 111 -5.16 3.88 28.70
CA ARG A 111 -5.65 3.62 27.37
C ARG A 111 -4.47 3.59 26.40
N LEU A 112 -4.30 2.48 25.71
CA LEU A 112 -3.25 2.27 24.73
C LEU A 112 -3.86 2.41 23.34
N LEU A 113 -3.17 3.08 22.46
CA LEU A 113 -3.50 3.12 21.03
C LEU A 113 -3.11 1.79 20.40
N THR A 114 -4.06 1.19 19.68
CA THR A 114 -3.79 0.01 18.85
C THR A 114 -3.96 0.39 17.39
N ILE A 115 -2.88 0.36 16.63
CA ILE A 115 -2.90 0.74 15.21
C ILE A 115 -3.40 -0.42 14.35
N ASN A 116 -4.36 -0.14 13.47
CA ASN A 116 -4.87 -1.10 12.52
C ASN A 116 -3.87 -1.26 11.35
N THR A 117 -3.34 -2.47 11.18
CA THR A 117 -2.33 -2.77 10.16
C THR A 117 -2.83 -3.69 9.05
N ARG A 118 -4.14 -3.96 8.96
CA ARG A 118 -4.71 -4.91 7.98
C ARG A 118 -4.42 -4.49 6.54
N GLY A 119 -4.71 -3.22 6.22
CA GLY A 119 -4.46 -2.67 4.90
C GLY A 119 -2.97 -2.64 4.57
N PHE A 120 -2.13 -2.29 5.54
CA PHE A 120 -0.67 -2.30 5.38
C PHE A 120 -0.13 -3.71 5.12
N GLN A 121 -0.56 -4.71 5.89
CA GLN A 121 -0.13 -6.09 5.69
C GLN A 121 -0.54 -6.62 4.31
N GLN A 122 -1.73 -6.27 3.83
CA GLN A 122 -2.19 -6.64 2.50
C GLN A 122 -1.39 -5.93 1.41
N LEU A 123 -1.09 -4.64 1.58
CA LEU A 123 -0.23 -3.87 0.69
C LEU A 123 1.15 -4.51 0.57
N ASN A 124 1.80 -4.77 1.69
CA ASN A 124 3.13 -5.36 1.74
C ASN A 124 3.17 -6.75 1.10
N ARG A 125 2.14 -7.57 1.32
CA ARG A 125 2.01 -8.88 0.67
C ARG A 125 1.91 -8.73 -0.85
N SER A 126 1.04 -7.86 -1.34
CA SER A 126 0.82 -7.66 -2.78
C SER A 126 2.03 -7.08 -3.50
N ILE A 127 2.84 -6.24 -2.83
CA ILE A 127 4.14 -5.78 -3.34
C ILE A 127 5.10 -6.96 -3.46
N ASN A 128 5.23 -7.77 -2.41
CA ASN A 128 6.16 -8.90 -2.36
C ASN A 128 5.81 -10.02 -3.34
N THR A 129 4.53 -10.20 -3.65
CA THR A 129 4.05 -11.16 -4.68
C THR A 129 4.10 -10.59 -6.09
N GLY A 130 4.38 -9.29 -6.24
CA GLY A 130 4.45 -8.63 -7.54
C GLY A 130 3.09 -8.46 -8.22
N GLU A 131 2.01 -8.41 -7.45
CA GLU A 131 0.65 -8.21 -7.97
C GLU A 131 0.47 -6.84 -8.62
N PHE A 132 1.23 -5.83 -8.19
CA PHE A 132 1.33 -4.54 -8.82
C PHE A 132 2.70 -3.87 -8.57
N LYS A 133 3.03 -2.88 -9.39
CA LYS A 133 4.27 -2.11 -9.24
C LYS A 133 4.12 -1.08 -8.13
N SER A 134 5.14 -1.00 -7.28
CA SER A 134 5.27 0.07 -6.30
C SER A 134 5.43 1.42 -6.99
N ASP A 135 4.70 2.40 -6.52
CA ASP A 135 4.85 3.81 -6.87
C ASP A 135 5.20 4.65 -5.63
N SER A 136 5.37 5.96 -5.81
CA SER A 136 5.72 6.88 -4.72
C SER A 136 4.74 6.79 -3.55
N LEU A 137 3.42 6.75 -3.82
CA LEU A 137 2.41 6.65 -2.78
C LEU A 137 2.51 5.35 -1.98
N THR A 138 2.76 4.24 -2.67
CA THR A 138 2.98 2.94 -2.03
C THR A 138 4.19 2.96 -1.11
N PHE A 139 5.29 3.59 -1.58
CA PHE A 139 6.51 3.76 -0.78
C PHE A 139 6.25 4.63 0.45
N ASP A 140 5.54 5.73 0.31
CA ASP A 140 5.22 6.63 1.42
C ASP A 140 4.38 5.93 2.49
N VAL A 141 3.41 5.12 2.09
CA VAL A 141 2.59 4.31 3.02
C VAL A 141 3.45 3.29 3.77
N VAL A 142 4.33 2.57 3.07
CA VAL A 142 5.23 1.60 3.70
C VAL A 142 6.13 2.30 4.71
N ASN A 143 6.74 3.41 4.34
CA ASN A 143 7.62 4.19 5.21
C ASN A 143 6.88 4.73 6.44
N PHE A 144 5.65 5.20 6.28
CA PHE A 144 4.81 5.67 7.38
C PHE A 144 4.58 4.56 8.42
N TYR A 145 4.12 3.38 8.01
CA TYR A 145 3.83 2.28 8.93
C TYR A 145 5.09 1.70 9.58
N THR A 146 6.21 1.61 8.87
CA THR A 146 7.48 1.14 9.45
C THR A 146 8.04 2.13 10.46
N THR A 147 7.94 3.44 10.21
CA THR A 147 8.36 4.48 11.16
C THR A 147 7.49 4.49 12.41
N LEU A 148 6.17 4.31 12.25
CA LEU A 148 5.26 4.21 13.40
C LEU A 148 5.56 3.03 14.30
N ASP A 149 5.84 1.87 13.71
CA ASP A 149 6.18 0.65 14.46
C ASP A 149 7.44 0.84 15.30
N ASP A 150 8.50 1.40 14.70
CA ASP A 150 9.75 1.74 15.38
C ASP A 150 9.55 2.76 16.51
N GLU A 151 8.71 3.78 16.33
CA GLU A 151 8.45 4.78 17.37
C GLU A 151 7.62 4.24 18.53
N VAL A 152 6.62 3.40 18.24
CA VAL A 152 5.79 2.74 19.25
C VAL A 152 6.62 1.79 20.11
N GLU A 153 7.48 0.98 19.48
CA GLU A 153 8.38 0.08 20.21
C GLU A 153 9.36 0.84 21.11
N LYS A 154 9.96 1.93 20.63
CA LYS A 154 10.86 2.78 21.42
C LYS A 154 10.18 3.37 22.65
N LYS A 155 8.93 3.86 22.50
CA LYS A 155 8.19 4.47 23.61
C LYS A 155 7.72 3.43 24.62
N LEU A 156 7.36 2.22 24.18
CA LEU A 156 7.01 1.12 25.08
C LEU A 156 8.21 0.64 25.89
N SER A 157 9.40 0.59 25.32
CA SER A 157 10.63 0.20 26.01
C SER A 157 11.11 1.20 27.06
N LEU A 158 10.71 2.48 26.94
CA LEU A 158 11.00 3.54 27.94
C LEU A 158 10.04 3.53 29.14
N CYS A 159 8.94 2.76 29.08
CA CYS A 159 7.92 2.69 30.11
C CYS A 159 8.04 1.43 31.00
N VAL A 160 9.09 0.61 30.80
CA VAL A 160 9.45 -0.58 31.60
C VAL A 160 10.65 -0.24 32.46
#